data_bfa181bd85e4714d4496ace9d7bb1424
#
_entry.id   bfa181bd85e4714d4496ace9d7bb1424
#
_cell.length_a   1.000
_cell.length_b   1.000
_cell.length_c   1.000
_cell.angle_alpha   90.00
_cell.angle_beta   90.00
_cell.angle_gamma   90.00
#
_symmetry.space_group_name_H-M   'P 1'
#
loop_
_entity.id
_entity.type
_entity.pdbx_description
1 polymer ?
#
loop_
_entity_poly.entity_id
_entity_poly.type
_entity_poly.pdbx_seq_one_letter_code
_entity_poly.pdbx_strand_id
1 'polypeptide(L)'
;MLRRTIQLGLLLLVPALPVAAEPLFGLPLACPEGSICPIQQFVDLDRGPGARDPWCGAKTYDGHKGTDFRVLSMQDVARGVEVVAMADGVVKASRDGMADRLVSTDEDRKAVASRECGNGLILDHGNELETQYCHMRKGSLRLAPGTSVRKGDVLGLVGASGMAQFPHVHVTLRRDGKETDPFTGLSAGQACAAIDAGEGSGAGGWLDAKAMAVLTAPDMPTLLAAGFADGPVSDKQLVQSGLPALPGTHSQALVGYIWAINLAKADRFTLRIEKDGRLFSEQTSEPLNRSKAVYVAYSGKKGAPRAGHYRLEAAIVRQGRTIVVESKEFILN
;
A
#
# COMPACT_ATOMS: atom_id res chain seq x y z
N MET A 1 -42.28 -63.50 -37.05
CA MET A 1 -41.16 -63.53 -36.06
C MET A 1 -40.25 -62.36 -36.32
N LEU A 2 -40.40 -61.30 -35.52
CA LEU A 2 -39.62 -60.08 -35.71
C LEU A 2 -38.46 -60.10 -34.66
N ARG A 3 -37.22 -60.20 -35.12
CA ARG A 3 -36.02 -60.11 -34.27
C ARG A 3 -35.73 -58.67 -34.03
N ARG A 4 -35.86 -58.20 -32.74
CA ARG A 4 -35.38 -56.89 -32.28
C ARG A 4 -33.91 -57.03 -31.94
N THR A 5 -33.05 -56.30 -32.66
CA THR A 5 -31.65 -56.10 -32.33
C THR A 5 -31.54 -54.97 -31.31
N ILE A 6 -31.02 -55.29 -30.11
CA ILE A 6 -30.70 -54.30 -29.06
C ILE A 6 -29.29 -53.80 -29.36
N GLN A 7 -29.14 -52.54 -29.73
CA GLN A 7 -27.84 -51.84 -29.78
C GLN A 7 -27.48 -51.40 -28.39
N LEU A 8 -26.41 -51.96 -27.82
CA LEU A 8 -25.80 -51.54 -26.58
C LEU A 8 -24.90 -50.34 -26.88
N GLY A 9 -25.35 -49.15 -26.51
CA GLY A 9 -24.53 -47.91 -26.56
C GLY A 9 -23.47 -47.92 -25.45
N LEU A 10 -22.21 -47.98 -25.84
CA LEU A 10 -21.06 -47.84 -24.91
C LEU A 10 -20.91 -46.37 -24.55
N LEU A 11 -21.33 -45.99 -23.32
CA LEU A 11 -21.12 -44.65 -22.77
C LEU A 11 -19.64 -44.55 -22.36
N LEU A 12 -18.83 -43.84 -23.17
CA LEU A 12 -17.46 -43.49 -22.80
C LEU A 12 -17.52 -42.42 -21.69
N LEU A 13 -17.26 -42.78 -20.43
CA LEU A 13 -16.97 -41.85 -19.37
C LEU A 13 -15.61 -41.20 -19.65
N VAL A 14 -15.61 -39.93 -20.07
CA VAL A 14 -14.42 -39.09 -20.13
C VAL A 14 -14.13 -38.64 -18.69
N PRO A 15 -12.97 -39.01 -18.09
CA PRO A 15 -12.63 -38.51 -16.78
C PRO A 15 -12.49 -36.99 -16.85
N ALA A 16 -13.23 -36.25 -16.01
CA ALA A 16 -13.03 -34.83 -15.82
C ALA A 16 -11.65 -34.64 -15.20
N LEU A 17 -10.74 -33.96 -15.88
CA LEU A 17 -9.46 -33.53 -15.31
C LEU A 17 -9.76 -32.58 -14.13
N PRO A 18 -9.09 -32.76 -13.00
CA PRO A 18 -9.26 -31.83 -11.89
C PRO A 18 -8.90 -30.42 -12.36
N VAL A 19 -9.83 -29.48 -12.28
CA VAL A 19 -9.54 -28.05 -12.42
C VAL A 19 -8.57 -27.69 -11.28
N ALA A 20 -7.35 -27.30 -11.63
CA ALA A 20 -6.41 -26.82 -10.63
C ALA A 20 -7.04 -25.65 -9.87
N ALA A 21 -7.02 -25.70 -8.54
CA ALA A 21 -7.50 -24.60 -7.73
C ALA A 21 -6.68 -23.33 -8.05
N GLU A 22 -7.35 -22.19 -8.14
CA GLU A 22 -6.66 -20.92 -8.35
C GLU A 22 -5.68 -20.65 -7.20
N PRO A 23 -4.49 -20.09 -7.47
CA PRO A 23 -3.50 -19.84 -6.42
C PRO A 23 -4.00 -18.80 -5.42
N LEU A 24 -3.78 -19.03 -4.13
CA LEU A 24 -3.95 -18.02 -3.12
C LEU A 24 -2.69 -17.15 -3.07
N PHE A 25 -2.84 -15.86 -3.36
CA PHE A 25 -1.77 -14.88 -3.37
C PHE A 25 -1.33 -14.48 -1.96
N GLY A 26 -0.03 -14.34 -1.74
CA GLY A 26 0.56 -13.71 -0.56
C GLY A 26 0.75 -12.21 -0.74
N LEU A 27 1.42 -11.58 0.24
CA LEU A 27 1.86 -10.18 0.10
C LEU A 27 3.05 -10.08 -0.86
N PRO A 28 3.17 -8.96 -1.61
CA PRO A 28 4.30 -8.73 -2.49
C PRO A 28 5.57 -8.24 -1.78
N LEU A 29 5.49 -7.96 -0.47
CA LEU A 29 6.60 -7.45 0.34
C LEU A 29 6.93 -8.42 1.47
N ALA A 30 8.24 -8.64 1.67
CA ALA A 30 8.75 -9.27 2.88
C ALA A 30 8.72 -8.25 4.03
N CYS A 31 7.54 -8.05 4.62
CA CYS A 31 7.39 -7.12 5.73
C CYS A 31 7.97 -7.71 7.00
N PRO A 32 8.85 -7.01 7.72
CA PRO A 32 9.35 -7.46 9.01
C PRO A 32 8.20 -7.77 9.97
N GLU A 33 8.38 -8.79 10.81
CA GLU A 33 7.39 -9.15 11.82
C GLU A 33 7.08 -7.96 12.74
N GLY A 34 5.80 -7.68 12.98
CA GLY A 34 5.36 -6.52 13.77
C GLY A 34 5.38 -5.18 13.02
N SER A 35 5.81 -5.13 11.76
CA SER A 35 5.69 -3.94 10.92
C SER A 35 4.43 -4.00 10.06
N ILE A 36 3.86 -2.82 9.76
CA ILE A 36 2.78 -2.69 8.79
C ILE A 36 3.37 -2.62 7.39
N CYS A 37 2.73 -3.31 6.42
CA CYS A 37 2.90 -3.02 5.00
C CYS A 37 1.71 -2.16 4.56
N PRO A 38 1.80 -0.84 4.69
CA PRO A 38 0.64 0.00 4.43
C PRO A 38 0.26 -0.03 2.96
N ILE A 39 -1.03 -0.25 2.69
CA ILE A 39 -1.61 -0.12 1.36
C ILE A 39 -2.10 1.31 1.22
N GLN A 40 -1.51 2.05 0.27
CA GLN A 40 -1.89 3.43 0.06
C GLN A 40 -3.02 3.58 -0.93
N GLN A 41 -3.01 2.78 -2.02
CA GLN A 41 -4.02 2.87 -3.06
C GLN A 41 -4.37 1.50 -3.61
N PHE A 42 -5.62 1.34 -4.04
CA PHE A 42 -6.18 0.13 -4.63
C PHE A 42 -6.45 0.35 -6.12
N VAL A 43 -6.80 -0.71 -6.84
CA VAL A 43 -7.22 -0.61 -8.23
C VAL A 43 -8.45 0.28 -8.36
N ASP A 44 -8.50 1.07 -9.44
CA ASP A 44 -9.67 1.87 -9.77
C ASP A 44 -10.69 1.02 -10.52
N LEU A 45 -11.88 0.87 -9.95
CA LEU A 45 -12.98 0.15 -10.59
C LEU A 45 -13.81 1.03 -11.52
N ASP A 46 -13.70 2.37 -11.45
CA ASP A 46 -14.38 3.28 -12.34
C ASP A 46 -13.64 3.36 -13.68
N ARG A 47 -14.33 3.14 -14.78
CA ARG A 47 -13.78 3.30 -16.14
C ARG A 47 -14.07 4.68 -16.75
N GLY A 48 -14.82 5.51 -16.03
CA GLY A 48 -15.10 6.90 -16.41
C GLY A 48 -14.04 7.87 -15.90
N PRO A 49 -14.32 9.16 -15.93
CA PRO A 49 -13.38 10.21 -15.44
C PRO A 49 -13.42 10.37 -13.91
N GLY A 50 -13.90 9.37 -13.19
CA GLY A 50 -13.93 9.30 -11.73
C GLY A 50 -12.88 8.37 -11.19
N ALA A 51 -12.93 8.11 -9.87
CA ALA A 51 -12.10 7.10 -9.24
C ALA A 51 -12.88 6.44 -8.10
N ARG A 52 -12.84 5.13 -8.02
CA ARG A 52 -13.56 4.36 -7.01
C ARG A 52 -12.79 3.10 -6.66
N ASP A 53 -12.40 2.99 -5.39
CA ASP A 53 -11.76 1.79 -4.89
C ASP A 53 -12.76 0.61 -4.80
N PRO A 54 -12.30 -0.63 -4.57
CA PRO A 54 -13.14 -1.82 -4.53
C PRO A 54 -14.28 -1.77 -3.51
N TRP A 55 -14.20 -0.93 -2.49
CA TRP A 55 -15.24 -0.74 -1.46
C TRP A 55 -16.03 0.56 -1.62
N CYS A 56 -16.09 1.12 -2.82
CA CYS A 56 -16.80 2.37 -3.14
C CYS A 56 -16.21 3.63 -2.46
N GLY A 57 -15.01 3.54 -1.94
CA GLY A 57 -14.29 4.63 -1.31
C GLY A 57 -13.37 5.41 -2.26
N ALA A 58 -12.49 6.21 -1.67
CA ALA A 58 -11.59 7.13 -2.37
C ALA A 58 -10.09 6.75 -2.21
N LYS A 59 -9.79 5.50 -1.86
CA LYS A 59 -8.40 5.03 -1.72
C LYS A 59 -7.82 4.60 -3.07
N THR A 60 -8.02 5.43 -4.09
CA THR A 60 -7.51 5.24 -5.44
C THR A 60 -7.49 6.57 -6.19
N TYR A 61 -7.07 6.58 -7.45
CA TYR A 61 -7.14 7.71 -8.37
C TYR A 61 -7.52 7.23 -9.77
N ASP A 62 -8.03 8.13 -10.62
CA ASP A 62 -8.49 7.84 -11.97
C ASP A 62 -7.43 7.08 -12.78
N GLY A 63 -7.81 5.90 -13.26
CA GLY A 63 -6.98 5.02 -14.05
C GLY A 63 -5.90 4.24 -13.29
N HIS A 64 -5.97 4.14 -11.95
CA HIS A 64 -5.03 3.32 -11.18
C HIS A 64 -5.27 1.83 -11.42
N LYS A 65 -4.22 1.12 -11.89
CA LYS A 65 -4.33 -0.25 -12.42
C LYS A 65 -3.91 -1.35 -11.44
N GLY A 66 -3.71 -1.05 -10.17
CA GLY A 66 -3.26 -2.04 -9.22
C GLY A 66 -3.34 -1.59 -7.77
N THR A 67 -2.55 -2.23 -6.92
CA THR A 67 -2.45 -1.95 -5.49
C THR A 67 -1.05 -1.47 -5.14
N ASP A 68 -0.96 -0.35 -4.41
CA ASP A 68 0.31 0.26 -3.99
C ASP A 68 0.66 -0.15 -2.56
N PHE A 69 1.65 -1.01 -2.42
CA PHE A 69 2.23 -1.42 -1.14
C PHE A 69 3.41 -0.49 -0.83
N ARG A 70 3.19 0.41 0.11
CA ARG A 70 4.10 1.49 0.45
C ARG A 70 5.23 1.03 1.38
N VAL A 71 6.44 1.60 1.20
CA VAL A 71 7.46 1.73 2.25
C VAL A 71 7.56 3.19 2.67
N LEU A 72 8.09 3.47 3.88
CA LEU A 72 7.95 4.81 4.45
C LEU A 72 8.78 5.84 3.68
N SER A 73 10.04 5.52 3.33
CA SER A 73 10.98 6.52 2.82
C SER A 73 12.02 5.95 1.85
N MET A 74 12.73 6.86 1.18
CA MET A 74 13.91 6.51 0.36
C MET A 74 15.05 5.93 1.21
N GLN A 75 15.08 6.16 2.53
CA GLN A 75 16.02 5.45 3.42
C GLN A 75 15.69 3.96 3.51
N ASP A 76 14.40 3.59 3.51
CA ASP A 76 13.98 2.18 3.48
C ASP A 76 14.35 1.53 2.15
N VAL A 77 14.19 2.26 1.05
CA VAL A 77 14.69 1.82 -0.28
C VAL A 77 16.19 1.58 -0.23
N ALA A 78 16.97 2.47 0.40
CA ALA A 78 18.42 2.31 0.51
C ALA A 78 18.81 1.10 1.37
N ARG A 79 18.07 0.83 2.46
CA ARG A 79 18.27 -0.36 3.31
C ARG A 79 17.93 -1.67 2.58
N GLY A 80 17.01 -1.60 1.62
CA GLY A 80 16.53 -2.73 0.84
C GLY A 80 15.33 -3.41 1.50
N VAL A 81 14.17 -3.29 0.84
CA VAL A 81 12.95 -4.04 1.18
C VAL A 81 12.67 -4.99 0.04
N GLU A 82 12.58 -6.28 0.33
CA GLU A 82 12.41 -7.32 -0.68
C GLU A 82 11.00 -7.30 -1.25
N VAL A 83 10.92 -7.38 -2.57
CA VAL A 83 9.71 -7.68 -3.33
C VAL A 83 9.71 -9.17 -3.60
N VAL A 84 8.62 -9.85 -3.24
CA VAL A 84 8.50 -11.30 -3.35
C VAL A 84 7.35 -11.71 -4.26
N ALA A 85 7.46 -12.89 -4.85
CA ALA A 85 6.40 -13.49 -5.66
C ALA A 85 5.14 -13.73 -4.81
N MET A 86 4.00 -13.19 -5.24
CA MET A 86 2.73 -13.39 -4.54
C MET A 86 2.18 -14.81 -4.67
N ALA A 87 2.54 -15.53 -5.74
CA ALA A 87 2.18 -16.91 -6.01
C ALA A 87 3.27 -17.57 -6.87
N ASP A 88 3.21 -18.90 -6.99
CA ASP A 88 4.04 -19.66 -7.95
C ASP A 88 3.80 -19.17 -9.37
N GLY A 89 4.84 -19.10 -10.19
CA GLY A 89 4.70 -18.64 -11.58
C GLY A 89 5.99 -18.70 -12.37
N VAL A 90 5.92 -18.21 -13.60
CA VAL A 90 7.05 -18.09 -14.51
C VAL A 90 7.24 -16.65 -14.92
N VAL A 91 8.45 -16.14 -14.88
CA VAL A 91 8.77 -14.79 -15.36
C VAL A 91 8.44 -14.68 -16.85
N LYS A 92 7.43 -13.89 -17.19
CA LYS A 92 6.99 -13.63 -18.56
C LYS A 92 7.83 -12.55 -19.24
N ALA A 93 8.11 -11.47 -18.50
CA ALA A 93 8.90 -10.33 -18.96
C ALA A 93 9.55 -9.61 -17.78
N SER A 94 10.67 -8.95 -18.01
CA SER A 94 11.33 -8.08 -17.03
C SER A 94 12.01 -6.89 -17.73
N ARG A 95 12.11 -5.77 -17.00
CA ARG A 95 12.82 -4.57 -17.43
C ARG A 95 13.51 -3.94 -16.22
N ASP A 96 14.80 -3.60 -16.36
CA ASP A 96 15.60 -2.93 -15.34
C ASP A 96 16.42 -1.79 -15.96
N GLY A 97 17.10 -0.99 -15.13
CA GLY A 97 18.06 0.05 -15.55
C GLY A 97 17.56 1.49 -15.35
N MET A 98 16.27 1.72 -15.08
CA MET A 98 15.75 3.06 -14.79
C MET A 98 16.16 3.48 -13.37
N ALA A 99 16.62 4.74 -13.22
CA ALA A 99 17.00 5.29 -11.92
C ALA A 99 15.80 5.43 -10.95
N ASP A 100 16.10 5.25 -9.66
CA ASP A 100 15.14 5.50 -8.59
C ASP A 100 15.07 6.99 -8.30
N ARG A 101 13.99 7.62 -8.73
CA ARG A 101 13.76 9.05 -8.60
C ARG A 101 12.28 9.33 -8.39
N LEU A 102 11.95 9.96 -7.28
CA LEU A 102 10.58 10.36 -6.99
C LEU A 102 10.11 11.43 -7.98
N VAL A 103 8.93 11.24 -8.52
CA VAL A 103 8.24 12.18 -9.41
C VAL A 103 7.57 13.27 -8.56
N SER A 104 8.00 14.52 -8.72
CA SER A 104 7.50 15.66 -7.96
C SER A 104 7.08 16.84 -8.81
N THR A 105 7.49 16.89 -10.08
CA THR A 105 7.19 17.97 -11.02
C THR A 105 6.56 17.43 -12.31
N ASP A 106 6.04 18.31 -13.14
CA ASP A 106 5.52 17.94 -14.47
C ASP A 106 6.63 17.49 -15.42
N GLU A 107 7.85 18.02 -15.25
CA GLU A 107 9.05 17.58 -15.98
C GLU A 107 9.41 16.14 -15.61
N ASP A 108 9.36 15.79 -14.32
CA ASP A 108 9.56 14.41 -13.86
C ASP A 108 8.53 13.46 -14.49
N ARG A 109 7.24 13.87 -14.54
CA ARG A 109 6.16 13.09 -15.17
C ARG A 109 6.43 12.82 -16.65
N LYS A 110 6.79 13.89 -17.39
CA LYS A 110 7.12 13.80 -18.83
C LYS A 110 8.33 12.88 -19.06
N ALA A 111 9.33 12.91 -18.18
CA ALA A 111 10.54 12.09 -18.32
C ALA A 111 10.30 10.58 -18.21
N VAL A 112 9.21 10.18 -17.57
CA VAL A 112 8.83 8.75 -17.38
C VAL A 112 7.61 8.34 -18.21
N ALA A 113 7.03 9.25 -19.01
CA ALA A 113 5.88 8.98 -19.87
C ALA A 113 6.14 7.76 -20.77
N SER A 114 5.12 6.91 -20.95
CA SER A 114 5.17 5.60 -21.64
C SER A 114 6.10 4.56 -21.00
N ARG A 115 6.69 4.87 -19.83
CA ARG A 115 7.50 3.94 -19.02
C ARG A 115 7.14 4.04 -17.55
N GLU A 116 5.87 4.32 -17.24
CA GLU A 116 5.34 4.62 -15.91
C GLU A 116 5.65 3.51 -14.89
N CYS A 117 5.63 2.23 -15.29
CA CYS A 117 6.02 1.09 -14.43
C CYS A 117 7.48 1.15 -13.96
N GLY A 118 8.37 1.86 -14.67
CA GLY A 118 9.79 1.88 -14.32
C GLY A 118 10.46 0.52 -14.50
N ASN A 119 11.24 0.08 -13.53
CA ASN A 119 11.77 -1.27 -13.45
C ASN A 119 10.70 -2.21 -12.89
N GLY A 120 10.58 -3.39 -13.46
CA GLY A 120 9.55 -4.32 -13.04
C GLY A 120 9.60 -5.64 -13.79
N LEU A 121 8.75 -6.55 -13.38
CA LEU A 121 8.58 -7.84 -14.05
C LEU A 121 7.10 -8.27 -14.04
N ILE A 122 6.80 -9.24 -14.90
CA ILE A 122 5.49 -9.88 -14.99
C ILE A 122 5.69 -11.37 -14.71
N LEU A 123 4.90 -11.93 -13.80
CA LEU A 123 4.76 -13.36 -13.58
C LEU A 123 3.49 -13.86 -14.26
N ASP A 124 3.61 -14.95 -14.98
CA ASP A 124 2.50 -15.75 -15.48
C ASP A 124 2.25 -16.91 -14.52
N HIS A 125 1.03 -17.00 -13.99
CA HIS A 125 0.60 -18.03 -13.05
C HIS A 125 -0.21 -19.15 -13.73
N GLY A 126 -0.34 -19.09 -15.07
CA GLY A 126 -1.23 -19.96 -15.83
C GLY A 126 -2.69 -19.47 -15.80
N ASN A 127 -3.56 -20.13 -16.59
CA ASN A 127 -5.01 -19.84 -16.65
C ASN A 127 -5.34 -18.34 -16.86
N GLU A 128 -4.55 -17.65 -17.71
CA GLU A 128 -4.69 -16.21 -18.02
C GLU A 128 -4.58 -15.29 -16.79
N LEU A 129 -3.86 -15.75 -15.77
CA LEU A 129 -3.64 -15.04 -14.51
C LEU A 129 -2.20 -14.52 -14.44
N GLU A 130 -2.02 -13.22 -14.27
CA GLU A 130 -0.72 -12.56 -14.24
C GLU A 130 -0.60 -11.58 -13.07
N THR A 131 0.60 -11.45 -12.50
CA THR A 131 0.96 -10.33 -11.63
C THR A 131 2.11 -9.53 -12.23
N GLN A 132 1.97 -8.21 -12.23
CA GLN A 132 3.00 -7.27 -12.64
C GLN A 132 3.47 -6.46 -11.45
N TYR A 133 4.79 -6.40 -11.23
CA TYR A 133 5.44 -5.66 -10.16
C TYR A 133 6.19 -4.48 -10.76
N CYS A 134 5.89 -3.26 -10.31
CA CYS A 134 6.46 -2.03 -10.85
C CYS A 134 7.22 -1.22 -9.79
N HIS A 135 7.92 -0.17 -10.23
CA HIS A 135 8.69 0.78 -9.42
C HIS A 135 9.85 0.15 -8.66
N MET A 136 10.34 -1.01 -9.13
CA MET A 136 11.41 -1.74 -8.48
C MET A 136 12.76 -1.00 -8.59
N ARG A 137 13.66 -1.29 -7.65
CA ARG A 137 14.96 -0.65 -7.52
C ARG A 137 15.84 -0.99 -8.71
N LYS A 138 16.55 0.02 -9.23
CA LYS A 138 17.54 -0.15 -10.31
C LYS A 138 18.60 -1.18 -9.93
N GLY A 139 18.82 -2.15 -10.83
CA GLY A 139 19.84 -3.20 -10.66
C GLY A 139 19.45 -4.33 -9.70
N SER A 140 18.19 -4.37 -9.23
CA SER A 140 17.73 -5.43 -8.32
C SER A 140 17.08 -6.61 -9.02
N LEU A 141 16.66 -6.47 -10.26
CA LEU A 141 15.99 -7.52 -11.04
C LEU A 141 17.03 -8.42 -11.71
N ARG A 142 17.12 -9.67 -11.28
CA ARG A 142 18.10 -10.64 -11.79
C ARG A 142 17.46 -11.85 -12.47
N LEU A 143 16.12 -11.92 -12.47
CA LEU A 143 15.36 -13.03 -13.04
C LEU A 143 15.11 -12.79 -14.53
N ALA A 144 15.53 -13.74 -15.37
CA ALA A 144 15.29 -13.71 -16.80
C ALA A 144 13.90 -14.28 -17.14
N PRO A 145 13.27 -13.86 -18.25
CA PRO A 145 12.09 -14.52 -18.80
C PRO A 145 12.30 -16.04 -18.92
N GLY A 146 11.27 -16.81 -18.54
CA GLY A 146 11.30 -18.28 -18.47
C GLY A 146 11.75 -18.84 -17.11
N THR A 147 12.23 -18.01 -16.18
CA THR A 147 12.58 -18.47 -14.83
C THR A 147 11.32 -18.80 -14.04
N SER A 148 11.24 -20.03 -13.49
CA SER A 148 10.18 -20.40 -12.54
C SER A 148 10.49 -19.88 -11.15
N VAL A 149 9.47 -19.37 -10.47
CA VAL A 149 9.54 -18.87 -9.08
C VAL A 149 8.42 -19.50 -8.26
N ARG A 150 8.65 -19.63 -6.96
CA ARG A 150 7.64 -20.04 -5.97
C ARG A 150 7.14 -18.82 -5.20
N LYS A 151 5.95 -18.93 -4.65
CA LYS A 151 5.41 -17.95 -3.72
C LYS A 151 6.41 -17.66 -2.61
N GLY A 152 6.73 -16.37 -2.41
CA GLY A 152 7.72 -15.91 -1.43
C GLY A 152 9.15 -15.80 -1.94
N ASP A 153 9.47 -16.29 -3.15
CA ASP A 153 10.80 -16.09 -3.75
C ASP A 153 11.05 -14.62 -4.03
N VAL A 154 12.27 -14.16 -3.76
CA VAL A 154 12.67 -12.76 -3.95
C VAL A 154 12.77 -12.44 -5.44
N LEU A 155 12.00 -11.45 -5.88
CA LEU A 155 11.99 -10.95 -7.25
C LEU A 155 12.97 -9.79 -7.46
N GLY A 156 13.21 -9.00 -6.41
CA GLY A 156 14.05 -7.82 -6.41
C GLY A 156 13.79 -6.97 -5.17
N LEU A 157 14.04 -5.68 -5.26
CA LEU A 157 13.88 -4.74 -4.14
C LEU A 157 12.89 -3.62 -4.50
N VAL A 158 12.19 -3.08 -3.51
CA VAL A 158 11.39 -1.86 -3.66
C VAL A 158 12.28 -0.71 -4.08
N GLY A 159 11.81 0.08 -5.02
CA GLY A 159 12.46 1.27 -5.53
C GLY A 159 11.54 2.48 -5.61
N ALA A 160 11.88 3.36 -6.54
CA ALA A 160 11.10 4.54 -6.92
C ALA A 160 11.29 4.87 -8.41
N SER A 161 11.48 3.84 -9.24
CA SER A 161 11.63 4.02 -10.69
C SER A 161 10.28 4.23 -11.37
N GLY A 162 10.23 4.96 -12.47
CA GLY A 162 8.99 5.24 -13.20
C GLY A 162 8.14 6.32 -12.55
N MET A 163 6.81 6.20 -12.59
CA MET A 163 5.84 7.21 -12.10
C MET A 163 5.58 7.05 -10.60
N ALA A 164 6.62 7.05 -9.77
CA ALA A 164 6.52 6.90 -8.33
C ALA A 164 6.63 8.25 -7.61
N GLN A 165 5.59 8.68 -6.87
CA GLN A 165 5.59 9.89 -6.03
C GLN A 165 6.09 9.61 -4.60
N PHE A 166 6.07 8.37 -4.18
CA PHE A 166 6.59 7.83 -2.93
C PHE A 166 7.16 6.43 -3.20
N PRO A 167 8.05 5.90 -2.36
CA PRO A 167 8.60 4.57 -2.57
C PRO A 167 7.57 3.49 -2.26
N HIS A 168 7.33 2.58 -3.22
CA HIS A 168 6.37 1.49 -3.11
C HIS A 168 6.64 0.42 -4.17
N VAL A 169 6.06 -0.75 -4.01
CA VAL A 169 5.80 -1.66 -5.12
C VAL A 169 4.34 -1.50 -5.55
N HIS A 170 4.13 -1.22 -6.82
CA HIS A 170 2.81 -1.25 -7.44
C HIS A 170 2.60 -2.64 -8.02
N VAL A 171 1.53 -3.32 -7.62
CA VAL A 171 1.18 -4.64 -8.15
C VAL A 171 -0.13 -4.57 -8.91
N THR A 172 -0.08 -4.92 -10.20
CA THR A 172 -1.27 -5.17 -11.00
C THR A 172 -1.51 -6.68 -11.09
N LEU A 173 -2.64 -7.14 -10.58
CA LEU A 173 -3.15 -8.47 -10.85
C LEU A 173 -4.05 -8.40 -12.10
N ARG A 174 -3.86 -9.29 -13.06
CA ARG A 174 -4.74 -9.41 -14.24
C ARG A 174 -5.31 -10.80 -14.33
N ARG A 175 -6.61 -10.86 -14.60
CA ARG A 175 -7.32 -12.08 -15.00
C ARG A 175 -7.97 -11.81 -16.34
N ASP A 176 -7.75 -12.72 -17.31
CA ASP A 176 -8.27 -12.57 -18.68
C ASP A 176 -7.95 -11.17 -19.26
N GLY A 177 -6.74 -10.67 -18.99
CA GLY A 177 -6.26 -9.35 -19.41
C GLY A 177 -6.89 -8.13 -18.71
N LYS A 178 -7.76 -8.32 -17.70
CA LYS A 178 -8.43 -7.24 -16.95
C LYS A 178 -7.75 -7.02 -15.62
N GLU A 179 -7.51 -5.76 -15.26
CA GLU A 179 -7.05 -5.37 -13.94
C GLU A 179 -8.08 -5.80 -12.89
N THR A 180 -7.62 -6.53 -11.88
CA THR A 180 -8.47 -7.15 -10.86
C THR A 180 -7.91 -6.85 -9.48
N ASP A 181 -8.78 -6.49 -8.55
CA ASP A 181 -8.40 -6.30 -7.16
C ASP A 181 -8.21 -7.65 -6.45
N PRO A 182 -7.03 -7.92 -5.86
CA PRO A 182 -6.77 -9.22 -5.23
C PRO A 182 -7.55 -9.44 -3.92
N PHE A 183 -8.05 -8.37 -3.28
CA PHE A 183 -8.79 -8.45 -2.02
C PHE A 183 -10.25 -8.85 -2.22
N THR A 184 -10.88 -8.34 -3.26
CA THR A 184 -12.30 -8.55 -3.54
C THR A 184 -12.57 -9.44 -4.76
N GLY A 185 -11.56 -9.65 -5.64
CA GLY A 185 -11.74 -10.33 -6.92
C GLY A 185 -12.48 -9.50 -7.97
N LEU A 186 -12.81 -8.24 -7.66
CA LEU A 186 -13.50 -7.35 -8.60
C LEU A 186 -12.55 -6.82 -9.67
N SER A 187 -12.99 -6.84 -10.91
CA SER A 187 -12.26 -6.29 -12.04
C SER A 187 -12.72 -4.88 -12.38
N ALA A 188 -11.81 -4.08 -12.98
CA ALA A 188 -12.13 -2.73 -13.44
C ALA A 188 -13.37 -2.73 -14.36
N GLY A 189 -14.32 -1.85 -14.05
CA GLY A 189 -15.62 -1.75 -14.71
C GLY A 189 -16.76 -2.52 -14.01
N GLN A 190 -16.46 -3.30 -12.96
CA GLN A 190 -17.49 -3.89 -12.12
C GLN A 190 -17.95 -2.91 -11.03
N ALA A 191 -19.15 -3.15 -10.49
CA ALA A 191 -19.64 -2.40 -9.33
C ALA A 191 -18.77 -2.72 -8.11
N CYS A 192 -18.42 -1.70 -7.33
CA CYS A 192 -17.71 -1.87 -6.06
C CYS A 192 -18.62 -2.63 -5.06
N ALA A 193 -18.01 -3.36 -4.12
CA ALA A 193 -18.73 -4.04 -3.05
C ALA A 193 -19.03 -3.06 -1.92
N ALA A 194 -20.27 -3.02 -1.43
CA ALA A 194 -20.55 -2.35 -0.17
C ALA A 194 -19.78 -3.05 0.97
N ILE A 195 -19.26 -2.26 1.90
CA ILE A 195 -18.65 -2.80 3.12
C ILE A 195 -19.79 -3.26 4.01
N ASP A 196 -20.13 -4.54 3.98
CA ASP A 196 -20.95 -5.12 5.04
C ASP A 196 -20.06 -5.30 6.28
N ALA A 197 -20.31 -4.46 7.28
CA ALA A 197 -19.62 -4.50 8.57
C ALA A 197 -19.94 -5.84 9.28
N GLY A 198 -19.22 -6.89 9.00
CA GLY A 198 -19.38 -8.18 9.67
C GLY A 198 -18.86 -9.39 8.92
N GLU A 199 -18.79 -9.34 7.61
CA GLU A 199 -18.19 -10.42 6.83
C GLU A 199 -17.02 -9.85 6.00
N GLY A 200 -15.83 -9.92 6.54
CA GLY A 200 -14.60 -9.67 5.82
C GLY A 200 -14.37 -10.78 4.80
N SER A 201 -15.15 -10.76 3.74
CA SER A 201 -14.86 -11.46 2.50
C SER A 201 -15.93 -11.10 1.49
N GLY A 202 -15.65 -10.23 0.55
CA GLY A 202 -16.26 -10.43 -0.75
C GLY A 202 -15.93 -11.86 -1.16
N ALA A 203 -16.92 -12.71 -1.35
CA ALA A 203 -16.74 -14.05 -1.88
C ALA A 203 -16.01 -13.93 -3.23
N GLY A 204 -14.69 -14.16 -3.24
CA GLY A 204 -13.87 -14.07 -4.44
C GLY A 204 -12.47 -13.49 -4.29
N GLY A 205 -12.07 -13.03 -3.11
CA GLY A 205 -10.69 -12.60 -2.87
C GLY A 205 -9.69 -13.75 -3.02
N TRP A 206 -8.54 -13.44 -3.61
CA TRP A 206 -7.52 -14.46 -3.93
C TRP A 206 -6.31 -14.39 -3.01
N LEU A 207 -6.44 -13.67 -1.89
CA LEU A 207 -5.37 -13.55 -0.93
C LEU A 207 -5.46 -14.63 0.15
N ASP A 208 -4.31 -15.10 0.59
CA ASP A 208 -4.24 -15.95 1.77
C ASP A 208 -4.61 -15.17 3.06
N ALA A 209 -4.87 -15.89 4.16
CA ALA A 209 -5.30 -15.29 5.42
C ALA A 209 -4.28 -14.29 5.99
N LYS A 210 -2.97 -14.51 5.78
CA LYS A 210 -1.91 -13.60 6.21
C LYS A 210 -1.94 -12.30 5.42
N ALA A 211 -2.12 -12.38 4.10
CA ALA A 211 -2.23 -11.21 3.24
C ALA A 211 -3.52 -10.42 3.51
N MET A 212 -4.64 -11.11 3.78
CA MET A 212 -5.89 -10.46 4.18
C MET A 212 -5.78 -9.73 5.52
N ALA A 213 -4.99 -10.25 6.46
CA ALA A 213 -4.84 -9.66 7.79
C ALA A 213 -4.16 -8.27 7.80
N VAL A 214 -3.45 -7.88 6.74
CA VAL A 214 -2.84 -6.54 6.63
C VAL A 214 -3.82 -5.49 6.08
N LEU A 215 -4.99 -5.90 5.60
CA LEU A 215 -6.01 -4.98 5.15
C LEU A 215 -6.56 -4.22 6.36
N THR A 216 -6.16 -2.97 6.51
CA THR A 216 -6.86 -2.06 7.42
C THR A 216 -8.31 -1.93 6.96
N ALA A 217 -9.26 -1.86 7.91
CA ALA A 217 -10.68 -1.65 7.58
C ALA A 217 -10.82 -0.60 6.46
N PRO A 218 -11.57 -0.90 5.39
CA PRO A 218 -11.55 -0.09 4.17
C PRO A 218 -11.86 1.39 4.36
N ASP A 219 -12.64 1.75 5.39
CA ASP A 219 -12.98 3.12 5.74
C ASP A 219 -11.98 3.80 6.69
N MET A 220 -11.02 3.05 7.25
CA MET A 220 -10.09 3.56 8.26
C MET A 220 -8.82 4.14 7.63
N PRO A 221 -8.29 5.26 8.17
CA PRO A 221 -6.97 5.75 7.81
C PRO A 221 -5.88 4.83 8.36
N THR A 222 -4.71 4.86 7.73
CA THR A 222 -3.53 4.13 8.21
C THR A 222 -2.50 5.12 8.75
N LEU A 223 -2.10 4.94 10.02
CA LEU A 223 -1.01 5.67 10.60
C LEU A 223 0.32 5.15 10.05
N LEU A 224 1.12 6.04 9.47
CA LEU A 224 2.47 5.72 9.02
C LEU A 224 3.50 5.94 10.14
N ALA A 225 3.41 7.07 10.81
CA ALA A 225 4.26 7.41 11.96
C ALA A 225 3.66 8.51 12.82
N ALA A 226 4.05 8.54 14.09
CA ALA A 226 3.93 9.69 14.98
C ALA A 226 5.21 9.81 15.81
N GLY A 227 5.57 11.02 16.20
CA GLY A 227 6.80 11.26 16.98
C GLY A 227 7.08 12.72 17.23
N PHE A 228 8.31 12.99 17.62
CA PHE A 228 8.80 14.34 17.88
C PHE A 228 9.79 14.79 16.81
N ALA A 229 9.88 16.09 16.58
CA ALA A 229 10.83 16.74 15.67
C ALA A 229 11.28 18.10 16.24
N ASP A 230 12.41 18.58 15.73
CA ASP A 230 13.00 19.87 16.11
C ASP A 230 12.48 21.07 15.29
N GLY A 231 11.47 20.84 14.45
CA GLY A 231 10.85 21.86 13.61
C GLY A 231 9.68 21.34 12.78
N PRO A 232 9.22 22.11 11.79
CA PRO A 232 8.13 21.73 10.89
C PRO A 232 8.42 20.41 10.17
N VAL A 233 7.39 19.58 10.03
CA VAL A 233 7.46 18.26 9.37
C VAL A 233 6.57 18.28 8.14
N SER A 234 7.07 17.76 7.03
CA SER A 234 6.32 17.61 5.78
C SER A 234 6.41 16.21 5.21
N ASP A 235 5.38 15.77 4.47
CA ASP A 235 5.38 14.49 3.77
C ASP A 235 6.60 14.33 2.86
N LYS A 236 6.92 15.38 2.06
CA LYS A 236 8.09 15.35 1.17
C LYS A 236 9.39 15.06 1.92
N GLN A 237 9.58 15.66 3.08
CA GLN A 237 10.77 15.43 3.92
C GLN A 237 10.79 14.01 4.48
N LEU A 238 9.65 13.53 5.03
CA LEU A 238 9.53 12.17 5.56
C LEU A 238 9.78 11.11 4.49
N VAL A 239 9.21 11.29 3.32
CA VAL A 239 9.41 10.39 2.17
C VAL A 239 10.85 10.40 1.69
N GLN A 240 11.49 11.56 1.60
CA GLN A 240 12.86 11.66 1.08
C GLN A 240 13.92 11.24 2.10
N SER A 241 13.76 11.67 3.36
CA SER A 241 14.82 11.60 4.38
C SER A 241 14.50 10.68 5.56
N GLY A 242 13.30 10.05 5.59
CA GLY A 242 12.86 9.24 6.72
C GLY A 242 12.39 10.07 7.91
N LEU A 243 12.22 9.40 9.06
CA LEU A 243 11.73 10.02 10.27
C LEU A 243 12.75 11.05 10.81
N PRO A 244 12.30 12.20 11.33
CA PRO A 244 13.19 13.22 11.86
C PRO A 244 13.90 12.73 13.12
N ALA A 245 15.06 13.31 13.38
CA ALA A 245 15.76 13.12 14.65
C ALA A 245 14.95 13.71 15.81
N LEU A 246 15.13 13.14 17.00
CA LEU A 246 14.53 13.70 18.22
C LEU A 246 15.12 15.10 18.53
N PRO A 247 14.31 16.02 19.07
CA PRO A 247 14.80 17.32 19.49
C PRO A 247 15.87 17.20 20.58
N GLY A 248 16.91 18.04 20.48
CA GLY A 248 17.92 18.23 21.51
C GLY A 248 17.79 19.59 22.22
N THR A 249 18.58 19.83 23.27
CA THR A 249 18.57 21.10 24.04
C THR A 249 18.93 22.33 23.19
N HIS A 250 19.57 22.16 22.04
CA HIS A 250 19.91 23.22 21.09
C HIS A 250 18.94 23.34 19.91
N SER A 251 17.88 22.53 19.88
CA SER A 251 16.87 22.59 18.83
C SER A 251 16.10 23.90 18.86
N GLN A 252 15.69 24.40 17.67
CA GLN A 252 14.96 25.67 17.55
C GLN A 252 13.47 25.53 17.86
N ALA A 253 12.97 24.31 18.00
CA ALA A 253 11.60 24.00 18.38
C ALA A 253 11.50 22.58 18.96
N LEU A 254 10.37 22.31 19.60
CA LEU A 254 9.89 20.96 19.89
C LEU A 254 8.47 20.87 19.39
N VAL A 255 8.26 19.97 18.43
CA VAL A 255 6.93 19.66 17.87
C VAL A 255 6.65 18.16 17.96
N GLY A 256 5.39 17.81 18.18
CA GLY A 256 4.86 16.49 17.92
C GLY A 256 4.28 16.45 16.52
N TYR A 257 4.35 15.31 15.83
CA TYR A 257 3.76 15.14 14.52
C TYR A 257 3.01 13.80 14.41
N ILE A 258 2.09 13.76 13.46
CA ILE A 258 1.40 12.55 12.99
C ILE A 258 1.44 12.54 11.46
N TRP A 259 1.76 11.39 10.88
CA TRP A 259 1.80 11.14 9.45
C TRP A 259 0.90 9.95 9.11
N ALA A 260 -0.10 10.19 8.28
CA ALA A 260 -1.12 9.19 7.97
C ALA A 260 -1.55 9.25 6.51
N ILE A 261 -2.09 8.13 6.02
CA ILE A 261 -2.65 7.97 4.68
C ILE A 261 -4.14 7.62 4.75
N ASN A 262 -4.83 7.78 3.61
CA ASN A 262 -6.21 7.34 3.42
C ASN A 262 -7.22 8.05 4.34
N LEU A 263 -7.08 9.35 4.45
CA LEU A 263 -7.92 10.20 5.29
C LEU A 263 -9.20 10.59 4.58
N ALA A 264 -10.29 10.58 5.32
CA ALA A 264 -11.59 11.04 4.83
C ALA A 264 -11.77 12.55 4.98
N LYS A 265 -12.69 13.12 4.19
CA LYS A 265 -13.22 14.46 4.45
C LYS A 265 -13.75 14.55 5.88
N ALA A 266 -13.54 15.68 6.53
CA ALA A 266 -13.90 16.00 7.91
C ALA A 266 -13.07 15.30 9.01
N ASP A 267 -12.09 14.47 8.68
CA ASP A 267 -11.10 14.02 9.68
C ASP A 267 -10.35 15.21 10.27
N ARG A 268 -10.07 15.14 11.57
CA ARG A 268 -9.28 16.12 12.34
C ARG A 268 -8.10 15.41 13.01
N PHE A 269 -7.06 16.19 13.32
CA PHE A 269 -5.89 15.72 14.05
C PHE A 269 -5.82 16.43 15.39
N THR A 270 -5.63 15.67 16.47
CA THR A 270 -5.32 16.21 17.78
C THR A 270 -3.90 15.82 18.15
N LEU A 271 -3.09 16.80 18.53
CA LEU A 271 -1.72 16.63 18.98
C LEU A 271 -1.62 17.26 20.37
N ARG A 272 -1.43 16.42 21.40
CA ARG A 272 -1.24 16.83 22.78
C ARG A 272 0.14 16.44 23.24
N ILE A 273 0.93 17.41 23.72
CA ILE A 273 2.26 17.19 24.27
C ILE A 273 2.21 17.56 25.74
N GLU A 274 2.71 16.69 26.58
CA GLU A 274 2.96 16.91 27.98
C GLU A 274 4.47 16.93 28.26
N LYS A 275 4.89 17.73 29.22
CA LYS A 275 6.24 17.74 29.81
C LYS A 275 6.14 17.54 31.30
N ASP A 276 6.79 16.51 31.83
CA ASP A 276 6.78 16.16 33.26
C ASP A 276 5.34 16.10 33.82
N GLY A 277 4.40 15.49 33.06
CA GLY A 277 2.98 15.35 33.39
C GLY A 277 2.16 16.65 33.30
N ARG A 278 2.73 17.78 32.83
CA ARG A 278 2.01 19.04 32.63
C ARG A 278 1.84 19.34 31.15
N LEU A 279 0.68 19.91 30.79
CA LEU A 279 0.40 20.32 29.42
C LEU A 279 1.48 21.26 28.88
N PHE A 280 2.17 20.84 27.84
CA PHE A 280 3.15 21.64 27.11
C PHE A 280 2.52 22.32 25.90
N SER A 281 1.79 21.58 25.07
CA SER A 281 1.10 22.09 23.88
C SER A 281 -0.08 21.17 23.53
N GLU A 282 -1.17 21.76 23.07
CA GLU A 282 -2.31 21.03 22.54
C GLU A 282 -2.91 21.78 21.36
N GLN A 283 -3.23 21.04 20.31
CA GLN A 283 -3.86 21.59 19.12
C GLN A 283 -4.75 20.54 18.45
N THR A 284 -5.95 20.96 18.07
CA THR A 284 -6.83 20.22 17.17
C THR A 284 -6.89 20.97 15.84
N SER A 285 -6.68 20.26 14.74
CA SER A 285 -6.72 20.84 13.40
C SER A 285 -8.16 21.22 13.00
N GLU A 286 -8.28 22.10 12.01
CA GLU A 286 -9.53 22.23 11.26
C GLU A 286 -9.86 20.89 10.56
N PRO A 287 -11.16 20.60 10.31
CA PRO A 287 -11.57 19.43 9.58
C PRO A 287 -11.00 19.47 8.15
N LEU A 288 -10.56 18.31 7.65
CA LEU A 288 -10.13 18.21 6.26
C LEU A 288 -11.31 18.57 5.33
N ASN A 289 -11.05 19.49 4.40
CA ASN A 289 -12.06 19.94 3.43
C ASN A 289 -12.38 18.89 2.34
N ARG A 290 -11.51 17.88 2.18
CA ARG A 290 -11.64 16.75 1.25
C ARG A 290 -10.87 15.55 1.76
N SER A 291 -11.11 14.36 1.21
CA SER A 291 -10.26 13.18 1.43
C SER A 291 -8.83 13.45 0.99
N LYS A 292 -7.86 12.87 1.69
CA LYS A 292 -6.42 13.02 1.43
C LYS A 292 -5.75 11.65 1.36
N ALA A 293 -5.03 11.40 0.26
CA ALA A 293 -4.23 10.20 0.13
C ALA A 293 -3.10 10.15 1.19
N VAL A 294 -2.54 11.32 1.53
CA VAL A 294 -1.53 11.48 2.59
C VAL A 294 -1.68 12.83 3.27
N TYR A 295 -1.37 12.88 4.55
CA TYR A 295 -1.34 14.12 5.33
C TYR A 295 -0.37 14.02 6.51
N VAL A 296 0.27 15.17 6.81
CA VAL A 296 1.09 15.37 8.01
C VAL A 296 0.50 16.53 8.80
N ALA A 297 0.22 16.30 10.07
CA ALA A 297 -0.06 17.37 11.03
C ALA A 297 1.08 17.45 12.04
N TYR A 298 1.43 18.65 12.46
CA TYR A 298 2.40 18.89 13.53
C TYR A 298 2.00 20.09 14.36
N SER A 299 2.35 20.07 15.65
CA SER A 299 2.11 21.16 16.60
C SER A 299 3.14 21.14 17.72
N GLY A 300 3.44 22.28 18.28
CA GLY A 300 4.40 22.40 19.37
C GLY A 300 4.80 23.84 19.64
N LYS A 301 6.01 24.03 20.18
CA LYS A 301 6.51 25.37 20.53
C LYS A 301 7.88 25.65 19.90
N LYS A 302 8.07 26.88 19.45
CA LYS A 302 9.37 27.42 19.08
C LYS A 302 10.20 27.68 20.35
N GLY A 303 11.51 27.67 20.20
CA GLY A 303 12.50 27.87 21.25
C GLY A 303 13.14 26.54 21.68
N ALA A 304 14.32 26.66 22.28
CA ALA A 304 15.07 25.52 22.78
C ALA A 304 14.26 24.78 23.87
N PRO A 305 14.02 23.47 23.68
CA PRO A 305 13.31 22.70 24.69
C PRO A 305 14.16 22.52 25.94
N ARG A 306 13.52 22.47 27.09
CA ARG A 306 14.19 22.22 28.40
C ARG A 306 14.23 20.72 28.66
N ALA A 307 15.26 20.27 29.37
CA ALA A 307 15.35 18.90 29.88
C ALA A 307 14.06 18.47 30.58
N GLY A 308 13.68 17.24 30.44
CA GLY A 308 12.47 16.67 31.03
C GLY A 308 11.90 15.49 30.24
N HIS A 309 10.84 14.87 30.75
CA HIS A 309 10.11 13.80 30.12
C HIS A 309 8.96 14.36 29.28
N TYR A 310 8.99 14.07 27.98
CA TYR A 310 7.98 14.50 27.03
C TYR A 310 7.13 13.32 26.57
N ARG A 311 5.81 13.50 26.59
CA ARG A 311 4.82 12.55 26.07
C ARG A 311 3.96 13.23 25.02
N LEU A 312 3.88 12.62 23.83
CA LEU A 312 2.97 12.98 22.76
C LEU A 312 1.80 12.00 22.78
N GLU A 313 0.59 12.52 22.68
CA GLU A 313 -0.58 11.80 22.23
C GLU A 313 -1.05 12.41 20.90
N ALA A 314 -1.02 11.60 19.85
CA ALA A 314 -1.40 12.01 18.51
C ALA A 314 -2.62 11.18 18.06
N ALA A 315 -3.70 11.84 17.67
CA ALA A 315 -4.95 11.17 17.35
C ALA A 315 -5.57 11.67 16.04
N ILE A 316 -6.31 10.79 15.36
CA ILE A 316 -7.22 11.12 14.26
C ILE A 316 -8.65 10.98 14.78
N VAL A 317 -9.43 12.04 14.60
CA VAL A 317 -10.81 12.14 15.08
C VAL A 317 -11.76 12.27 13.90
N ARG A 318 -12.75 11.40 13.81
CA ARG A 318 -13.83 11.41 12.82
C ARG A 318 -15.18 11.50 13.52
N GLN A 319 -16.00 12.48 13.15
CA GLN A 319 -17.34 12.67 13.73
C GLN A 319 -17.32 12.70 15.27
N GLY A 320 -16.32 13.32 15.87
CA GLY A 320 -16.16 13.42 17.33
C GLY A 320 -15.64 12.17 18.03
N ARG A 321 -15.32 11.10 17.30
CA ARG A 321 -14.76 9.86 17.85
C ARG A 321 -13.28 9.75 17.46
N THR A 322 -12.43 9.39 18.41
CA THR A 322 -11.04 9.02 18.12
C THR A 322 -11.04 7.67 17.41
N ILE A 323 -10.50 7.64 16.18
CA ILE A 323 -10.42 6.44 15.33
C ILE A 323 -9.00 5.89 15.22
N VAL A 324 -8.00 6.73 15.47
CA VAL A 324 -6.58 6.34 15.56
C VAL A 324 -5.98 7.13 16.70
N VAL A 325 -5.20 6.49 17.55
CA VAL A 325 -4.40 7.14 18.60
C VAL A 325 -3.04 6.48 18.71
N GLU A 326 -2.00 7.28 18.87
CA GLU A 326 -0.62 6.84 19.09
C GLU A 326 0.02 7.68 20.17
N SER A 327 0.75 7.03 21.07
CA SER A 327 1.52 7.70 22.12
C SER A 327 3.01 7.46 21.92
N LYS A 328 3.81 8.53 22.04
CA LYS A 328 5.27 8.48 21.99
C LYS A 328 5.85 9.25 23.15
N GLU A 329 6.92 8.76 23.70
CA GLU A 329 7.63 9.38 24.81
C GLU A 329 9.12 9.48 24.51
N PHE A 330 9.77 10.52 25.01
CA PHE A 330 11.23 10.59 25.04
C PHE A 330 11.70 11.46 26.24
N ILE A 331 12.92 11.21 26.68
CA ILE A 331 13.57 11.98 27.72
C ILE A 331 14.63 12.86 27.06
N LEU A 332 14.54 14.17 27.30
CA LEU A 332 15.56 15.14 26.92
C LEU A 332 16.43 15.45 28.17
N ASN A 333 17.70 15.11 28.05
CA ASN A 333 18.70 15.33 29.12
C ASN A 333 19.40 16.68 28.99
#